data_61bb6bbe59d5405a7620d0e40fd41af6
#
_entry.id   61bb6bbe59d5405a7620d0e40fd41af6
#
_cell.length_a   1.000
_cell.length_b   1.000
_cell.length_c   1.000
_cell.angle_alpha   90.00
_cell.angle_beta   90.00
_cell.angle_gamma   90.00
#
_symmetry.space_group_name_H-M   'P 1'
#
loop_
_entity.id
_entity.type
_entity.pdbx_description
1 polymer ?
#
loop_
_entity_poly.entity_id
_entity_poly.type
_entity_poly.pdbx_seq_one_letter_code
_entity_poly.pdbx_strand_id
1 'polypeptide(L)'
;MFYIVLIIWLLLDQLSKYYVMNHFLLGESLPVIPNVFHLTYIINRGAAFGMLANQRWFFLLVAVILLCVCVYYWKYLSKGPWTLQIGSALLVSGAIGNGIDRYMIHGVVDFFDFRVWPIFNIADIGICVGVAFVVYHLFTVRSEEHTSELQSLRRI
;
A
#
# COMPACT_ATOMS: atom_id res chain seq x y z
N MET A 1 6.43 -0.75 17.09
CA MET A 1 5.14 -0.85 16.38
C MET A 1 5.33 -1.02 14.87
N PHE A 2 6.19 -0.22 14.23
CA PHE A 2 6.49 -0.27 12.78
C PHE A 2 6.70 -1.69 12.23
N TYR A 3 7.65 -2.48 12.78
CA TYR A 3 7.94 -3.84 12.28
C TYR A 3 6.78 -4.82 12.41
N ILE A 4 6.01 -4.72 13.50
CA ILE A 4 4.87 -5.60 13.75
C ILE A 4 3.81 -5.37 12.67
N VAL A 5 3.47 -4.11 12.40
CA VAL A 5 2.52 -3.74 11.35
C VAL A 5 3.03 -4.16 9.98
N LEU A 6 4.31 -3.90 9.66
CA LEU A 6 4.91 -4.28 8.39
C LEU A 6 4.83 -5.78 8.14
N ILE A 7 5.24 -6.60 9.13
CA ILE A 7 5.26 -8.06 8.99
C ILE A 7 3.83 -8.60 8.89
N ILE A 8 2.92 -8.17 9.77
CA ILE A 8 1.53 -8.65 9.75
C ILE A 8 0.87 -8.31 8.42
N TRP A 9 1.00 -7.06 7.94
CA TRP A 9 0.36 -6.63 6.70
C TRP A 9 0.91 -7.36 5.47
N LEU A 10 2.24 -7.53 5.42
CA LEU A 10 2.88 -8.31 4.35
C LEU A 10 2.44 -9.77 4.36
N LEU A 11 2.34 -10.39 5.53
CA LEU A 11 1.85 -11.76 5.65
C LEU A 11 0.38 -11.87 5.21
N LEU A 12 -0.48 -10.95 5.64
CA LEU A 12 -1.89 -10.92 5.22
C LEU A 12 -2.01 -10.79 3.70
N ASP A 13 -1.25 -9.91 3.08
CA ASP A 13 -1.23 -9.74 1.62
C ASP A 13 -0.79 -11.03 0.93
N GLN A 14 0.36 -11.56 1.27
CA GLN A 14 0.92 -12.73 0.58
C GLN A 14 0.11 -14.01 0.84
N LEU A 15 -0.41 -14.21 2.05
CA LEU A 15 -1.25 -15.37 2.37
C LEU A 15 -2.60 -15.31 1.64
N SER A 16 -3.23 -14.13 1.56
CA SER A 16 -4.49 -13.97 0.81
C SER A 16 -4.30 -14.21 -0.69
N LYS A 17 -3.22 -13.69 -1.28
CA LYS A 17 -2.87 -13.93 -2.68
C LYS A 17 -2.57 -15.40 -2.94
N TYR A 18 -1.80 -16.05 -2.07
CA TYR A 18 -1.54 -17.49 -2.13
C TYR A 18 -2.84 -18.31 -2.07
N TYR A 19 -3.75 -17.94 -1.16
CA TYR A 19 -5.05 -18.60 -1.05
C TYR A 19 -5.85 -18.46 -2.36
N VAL A 20 -5.95 -17.26 -2.90
CA VAL A 20 -6.69 -17.01 -4.16
C VAL A 20 -6.10 -17.78 -5.32
N MET A 21 -4.78 -17.76 -5.50
CA MET A 21 -4.10 -18.51 -6.56
C MET A 21 -4.32 -20.03 -6.51
N ASN A 22 -4.52 -20.59 -5.32
CA ASN A 22 -4.69 -22.05 -5.16
C ASN A 22 -6.14 -22.52 -5.16
N HIS A 23 -7.12 -21.61 -4.99
CA HIS A 23 -8.52 -22.00 -4.86
C HIS A 23 -9.43 -21.43 -5.94
N PHE A 24 -8.93 -20.51 -6.77
CA PHE A 24 -9.68 -19.89 -7.86
C PHE A 24 -9.00 -20.14 -9.21
N LEU A 25 -9.78 -20.32 -10.24
CA LEU A 25 -9.28 -20.26 -11.61
C LEU A 25 -9.10 -18.81 -12.04
N LEU A 26 -8.11 -18.54 -12.90
CA LEU A 26 -7.88 -17.19 -13.41
C LEU A 26 -9.12 -16.68 -14.15
N GLY A 27 -9.64 -15.53 -13.73
CA GLY A 27 -10.89 -14.94 -14.22
C GLY A 27 -12.15 -15.43 -13.48
N GLU A 28 -12.02 -16.40 -12.57
CA GLU A 28 -13.14 -16.84 -11.75
C GLU A 28 -13.62 -15.74 -10.81
N SER A 29 -14.93 -15.61 -10.67
CA SER A 29 -15.59 -14.61 -9.82
C SER A 29 -16.65 -15.26 -8.94
N LEU A 30 -16.41 -15.24 -7.64
CA LEU A 30 -17.34 -15.74 -6.61
C LEU A 30 -18.13 -14.57 -6.03
N PRO A 31 -19.45 -14.48 -6.22
CA PRO A 31 -20.26 -13.45 -5.60
C PRO A 31 -20.39 -13.69 -4.10
N VAL A 32 -19.84 -12.78 -3.27
CA VAL A 32 -20.04 -12.75 -1.83
C VAL A 32 -21.32 -12.00 -1.50
N ILE A 33 -21.52 -10.84 -2.13
CA ILE A 33 -22.76 -10.07 -2.13
C ILE A 33 -23.14 -9.83 -3.60
N PRO A 34 -24.20 -10.47 -4.11
CA PRO A 34 -24.58 -10.36 -5.53
C PRO A 34 -24.65 -8.90 -5.98
N ASN A 35 -24.05 -8.61 -7.13
CA ASN A 35 -23.98 -7.30 -7.78
C ASN A 35 -23.26 -6.18 -6.99
N VAL A 36 -22.70 -6.46 -5.79
CA VAL A 36 -22.03 -5.46 -4.93
C VAL A 36 -20.57 -5.81 -4.70
N PHE A 37 -20.30 -7.03 -4.20
CA PHE A 37 -18.97 -7.47 -3.84
C PHE A 37 -18.71 -8.91 -4.23
N HIS A 38 -17.66 -9.12 -5.01
CA HIS A 38 -17.19 -10.42 -5.45
C HIS A 38 -15.74 -10.65 -5.03
N LEU A 39 -15.33 -11.90 -4.96
CA LEU A 39 -13.92 -12.28 -5.01
C LEU A 39 -13.62 -12.74 -6.44
N THR A 40 -12.85 -11.96 -7.18
CA THR A 40 -12.54 -12.20 -8.60
C THR A 40 -11.04 -12.30 -8.80
N TYR A 41 -10.52 -13.47 -9.14
CA TYR A 41 -9.08 -13.66 -9.35
C TYR A 41 -8.64 -13.12 -10.70
N ILE A 42 -7.80 -12.09 -10.68
CA ILE A 42 -7.11 -11.57 -11.87
C ILE A 42 -5.61 -11.40 -11.63
N ILE A 43 -4.83 -11.41 -12.73
CA ILE A 43 -3.43 -10.96 -12.72
C ILE A 43 -3.38 -9.60 -13.42
N ASN A 44 -3.20 -8.55 -12.63
CA ASN A 44 -3.09 -7.18 -13.10
C ASN A 44 -1.65 -6.89 -13.56
N ARG A 45 -1.46 -6.64 -14.85
CA ARG A 45 -0.15 -6.33 -15.44
C ARG A 45 0.17 -4.84 -15.55
N GLY A 46 -0.69 -3.97 -14.99
CA GLY A 46 -0.55 -2.52 -15.00
C GLY A 46 -0.76 -1.90 -13.63
N ALA A 47 -1.21 -0.65 -13.64
CA ALA A 47 -1.79 0.06 -12.50
C ALA A 47 -3.34 -0.01 -12.56
N ALA A 48 -4.00 0.75 -11.66
CA ALA A 48 -5.45 0.91 -11.71
C ALA A 48 -5.88 1.36 -13.12
N PHE A 49 -7.05 0.89 -13.55
CA PHE A 49 -7.62 1.16 -14.89
C PHE A 49 -6.76 0.68 -16.07
N GLY A 50 -5.81 -0.27 -15.85
CA GLY A 50 -4.95 -0.80 -16.91
C GLY A 50 -3.87 0.15 -17.40
N MET A 51 -3.64 1.27 -16.70
CA MET A 51 -2.57 2.20 -17.06
C MET A 51 -1.20 1.54 -16.96
N LEU A 52 -0.27 1.91 -17.86
CA LEU A 52 1.09 1.38 -17.91
C LEU A 52 1.14 -0.16 -17.97
N ALA A 53 0.18 -0.79 -18.67
CA ALA A 53 0.14 -2.23 -18.83
C ALA A 53 1.48 -2.77 -19.37
N ASN A 54 1.93 -3.90 -18.83
CA ASN A 54 3.19 -4.57 -19.15
C ASN A 54 4.48 -3.79 -18.80
N GLN A 55 4.38 -2.68 -18.07
CA GLN A 55 5.55 -1.89 -17.61
C GLN A 55 6.07 -2.35 -16.24
N ARG A 56 6.21 -3.68 -16.03
CA ARG A 56 6.61 -4.26 -14.73
C ARG A 56 7.92 -3.66 -14.18
N TRP A 57 8.89 -3.39 -15.04
CA TRP A 57 10.18 -2.84 -14.63
C TRP A 57 10.06 -1.42 -14.08
N PHE A 58 9.15 -0.62 -14.65
CA PHE A 58 8.83 0.70 -14.11
C PHE A 58 8.29 0.59 -12.68
N PHE A 59 7.31 -0.29 -12.43
CA PHE A 59 6.75 -0.48 -11.07
C PHE A 59 7.77 -1.05 -10.09
N LEU A 60 8.64 -1.98 -10.52
CA LEU A 60 9.73 -2.49 -9.70
C LEU A 60 10.73 -1.40 -9.35
N LEU A 61 11.09 -0.54 -10.30
CA LEU A 61 11.97 0.60 -10.06
C LEU A 61 11.36 1.56 -9.03
N VAL A 62 10.08 1.91 -9.18
CA VAL A 62 9.37 2.77 -8.23
C VAL A 62 9.35 2.14 -6.82
N ALA A 63 9.08 0.83 -6.72
CA ALA A 63 9.12 0.12 -5.44
C ALA A 63 10.53 0.15 -4.82
N VAL A 64 11.59 -0.08 -5.60
CA VAL A 64 12.97 -0.01 -5.12
C VAL A 64 13.32 1.40 -4.66
N ILE A 65 12.97 2.45 -5.41
CA ILE A 65 13.20 3.84 -5.02
C ILE A 65 12.50 4.13 -3.68
N LEU A 66 11.22 3.73 -3.54
CA LEU A 66 10.47 3.89 -2.29
C LEU A 66 11.17 3.18 -1.13
N LEU A 67 11.62 1.94 -1.32
CA LEU A 67 12.35 1.19 -0.30
C LEU A 67 13.66 1.86 0.08
N CYS A 68 14.42 2.38 -0.89
CA CYS A 68 15.67 3.13 -0.63
C CYS A 68 15.39 4.39 0.21
N VAL A 69 14.34 5.15 -0.12
CA VAL A 69 13.91 6.32 0.66
C VAL A 69 13.52 5.91 2.08
N CYS A 70 12.76 4.83 2.25
CA CYS A 70 12.37 4.32 3.56
C CYS A 70 13.57 3.84 4.39
N VAL A 71 14.56 3.19 3.76
CA VAL A 71 15.81 2.80 4.41
C VAL A 71 16.63 4.03 4.83
N TYR A 72 16.72 5.04 3.98
CA TYR A 72 17.42 6.28 4.30
C TYR A 72 16.79 7.00 5.50
N TYR A 73 15.46 7.10 5.55
CA TYR A 73 14.71 7.72 6.64
C TYR A 73 14.32 6.76 7.76
N TRP A 74 14.87 5.57 7.79
CA TRP A 74 14.54 4.46 8.67
C TRP A 74 14.38 4.84 10.15
N LYS A 75 15.36 5.59 10.72
CA LYS A 75 15.31 6.00 12.13
C LYS A 75 14.13 6.93 12.41
N TYR A 76 13.82 7.82 11.48
CA TYR A 76 12.69 8.74 11.58
C TYR A 76 11.36 7.99 11.47
N LEU A 77 11.22 7.11 10.49
CA LEU A 77 9.99 6.35 10.24
C LEU A 77 9.66 5.36 11.36
N SER A 78 10.67 4.66 11.91
CA SER A 78 10.46 3.59 12.90
C SER A 78 10.38 4.08 14.35
N LYS A 79 10.87 5.30 14.65
CA LYS A 79 10.87 5.89 15.98
C LYS A 79 10.00 7.13 16.11
N GLY A 80 9.40 7.60 15.03
CA GLY A 80 8.49 8.74 14.98
C GLY A 80 7.14 8.47 15.65
N PRO A 81 6.19 9.40 15.56
CA PRO A 81 4.83 9.23 16.08
C PRO A 81 4.13 8.00 15.49
N TRP A 82 3.13 7.48 16.21
CA TRP A 82 2.44 6.26 15.83
C TRP A 82 1.80 6.32 14.43
N THR A 83 1.29 7.49 14.03
CA THR A 83 0.73 7.74 12.69
C THR A 83 1.77 7.52 11.59
N LEU A 84 2.98 8.05 11.79
CA LEU A 84 4.09 7.87 10.86
C LEU A 84 4.58 6.42 10.84
N GLN A 85 4.68 5.77 12.00
CA GLN A 85 5.10 4.36 12.09
C GLN A 85 4.12 3.43 11.38
N ILE A 86 2.81 3.58 11.64
CA ILE A 86 1.78 2.76 10.97
C ILE A 86 1.73 3.07 9.47
N GLY A 87 1.66 4.36 9.12
CA GLY A 87 1.56 4.78 7.73
C GLY A 87 2.71 4.29 6.87
N SER A 88 3.95 4.49 7.34
CA SER A 88 5.15 4.03 6.61
C SER A 88 5.26 2.49 6.57
N ALA A 89 4.88 1.79 7.65
CA ALA A 89 4.88 0.32 7.66
C ALA A 89 3.89 -0.27 6.64
N LEU A 90 2.67 0.27 6.57
CA LEU A 90 1.64 -0.13 5.59
C LEU A 90 2.10 0.15 4.16
N LEU A 91 2.63 1.34 3.91
CA LEU A 91 3.14 1.74 2.59
C LEU A 91 4.27 0.82 2.12
N VAL A 92 5.25 0.56 2.98
CA VAL A 92 6.40 -0.32 2.69
C VAL A 92 5.96 -1.76 2.47
N SER A 93 5.10 -2.30 3.34
CA SER A 93 4.60 -3.68 3.21
C SER A 93 3.80 -3.88 1.92
N GLY A 94 2.94 -2.92 1.56
CA GLY A 94 2.19 -2.97 0.30
C GLY A 94 3.09 -2.89 -0.93
N ALA A 95 4.09 -2.00 -0.91
CA ALA A 95 5.07 -1.90 -2.00
C ALA A 95 5.90 -3.18 -2.16
N ILE A 96 6.32 -3.80 -1.06
CA ILE A 96 7.02 -5.10 -1.06
C ILE A 96 6.09 -6.18 -1.61
N GLY A 97 4.86 -6.31 -1.10
CA GLY A 97 3.90 -7.33 -1.50
C GLY A 97 3.61 -7.30 -3.00
N ASN A 98 3.27 -6.14 -3.55
CA ASN A 98 3.05 -5.97 -4.98
C ASN A 98 4.35 -6.05 -5.81
N GLY A 99 5.51 -5.75 -5.20
CA GLY A 99 6.81 -5.94 -5.82
C GLY A 99 7.18 -7.42 -5.98
N ILE A 100 6.93 -8.25 -4.97
CA ILE A 100 7.11 -9.70 -5.01
C ILE A 100 6.31 -10.31 -6.16
N ASP A 101 5.03 -9.99 -6.26
CA ASP A 101 4.17 -10.50 -7.33
C ASP A 101 4.72 -10.12 -8.72
N ARG A 102 5.08 -8.83 -8.92
CA ARG A 102 5.63 -8.36 -10.21
C ARG A 102 6.93 -9.05 -10.59
N TYR A 103 7.76 -9.37 -9.59
CA TYR A 103 8.99 -10.10 -9.83
C TYR A 103 8.72 -11.57 -10.19
N MET A 104 7.85 -12.26 -9.43
CA MET A 104 7.61 -13.70 -9.53
C MET A 104 6.70 -14.07 -10.71
N ILE A 105 5.57 -13.37 -10.87
CA ILE A 105 4.51 -13.74 -11.83
C ILE A 105 4.25 -12.68 -12.91
N HIS A 106 5.07 -11.64 -12.97
CA HIS A 106 5.03 -10.57 -13.98
C HIS A 106 3.74 -9.72 -13.97
N GLY A 107 3.02 -9.74 -12.89
CA GLY A 107 1.80 -8.98 -12.62
C GLY A 107 1.52 -8.95 -11.12
N VAL A 108 0.34 -8.51 -10.72
CA VAL A 108 -0.11 -8.47 -9.33
C VAL A 108 -1.39 -9.27 -9.23
N VAL A 109 -1.52 -10.10 -8.18
CA VAL A 109 -2.75 -10.83 -7.87
C VAL A 109 -3.73 -9.88 -7.22
N ASP A 110 -4.84 -9.58 -7.91
CA ASP A 110 -5.94 -8.76 -7.40
C ASP A 110 -7.21 -9.62 -7.27
N PHE A 111 -8.05 -9.33 -6.26
CA PHE A 111 -9.20 -10.18 -5.99
C PHE A 111 -10.40 -9.50 -5.31
N PHE A 112 -10.29 -8.31 -4.70
CA PHE A 112 -11.42 -7.55 -4.17
C PHE A 112 -12.12 -6.79 -5.30
N ASP A 113 -13.31 -7.22 -5.67
CA ASP A 113 -14.09 -6.72 -6.79
C ASP A 113 -15.42 -6.12 -6.32
N PHE A 114 -15.49 -4.80 -6.25
CA PHE A 114 -16.71 -4.04 -5.92
C PHE A 114 -17.56 -3.69 -7.14
N ARG A 115 -17.27 -4.26 -8.31
CA ARG A 115 -18.02 -4.10 -9.58
C ARG A 115 -18.00 -2.70 -10.19
N VAL A 116 -17.83 -1.66 -9.40
CA VAL A 116 -17.80 -0.24 -9.80
C VAL A 116 -16.42 0.39 -9.68
N TRP A 117 -15.45 -0.37 -9.19
CA TRP A 117 -14.08 0.03 -8.94
C TRP A 117 -13.10 -1.00 -9.53
N PRO A 118 -11.89 -0.60 -9.94
CA PRO A 118 -10.87 -1.58 -10.32
C PRO A 118 -10.64 -2.62 -9.23
N ILE A 119 -10.42 -3.88 -9.62
CA ILE A 119 -10.13 -4.96 -8.68
C ILE A 119 -8.78 -4.67 -8.02
N PHE A 120 -8.66 -4.91 -6.72
CA PHE A 120 -7.48 -4.60 -5.92
C PHE A 120 -7.21 -5.70 -4.86
N ASN A 121 -6.14 -5.52 -4.07
CA ASN A 121 -5.67 -6.47 -3.08
C ASN A 121 -5.35 -5.81 -1.73
N ILE A 122 -4.84 -6.59 -0.76
CA ILE A 122 -4.47 -6.10 0.57
C ILE A 122 -3.28 -5.13 0.52
N ALA A 123 -2.29 -5.36 -0.36
CA ALA A 123 -1.16 -4.44 -0.52
C ALA A 123 -1.62 -3.05 -0.96
N ASP A 124 -2.60 -2.96 -1.87
CA ASP A 124 -3.14 -1.68 -2.35
C ASP A 124 -3.86 -0.92 -1.23
N ILE A 125 -4.61 -1.62 -0.37
CA ILE A 125 -5.20 -1.03 0.84
C ILE A 125 -4.07 -0.46 1.73
N GLY A 126 -3.02 -1.24 1.95
CA GLY A 126 -1.86 -0.81 2.74
C GLY A 126 -1.20 0.43 2.16
N ILE A 127 -0.99 0.50 0.85
CA ILE A 127 -0.42 1.67 0.17
C ILE A 127 -1.33 2.89 0.36
N CYS A 128 -2.63 2.77 0.08
CA CYS A 128 -3.57 3.89 0.16
C CYS A 128 -3.71 4.42 1.60
N VAL A 129 -3.93 3.53 2.57
CA VAL A 129 -4.05 3.90 3.99
C VAL A 129 -2.71 4.42 4.52
N GLY A 130 -1.60 3.79 4.12
CA GLY A 130 -0.26 4.22 4.48
C GLY A 130 0.05 5.64 4.02
N VAL A 131 -0.24 5.96 2.77
CA VAL A 131 -0.11 7.33 2.23
C VAL A 131 -0.98 8.30 3.02
N ALA A 132 -2.24 7.96 3.30
CA ALA A 132 -3.14 8.83 4.06
C ALA A 132 -2.58 9.15 5.47
N PHE A 133 -2.04 8.17 6.19
CA PHE A 133 -1.41 8.40 7.50
C PHE A 133 -0.14 9.25 7.42
N VAL A 134 0.73 9.02 6.44
CA VAL A 134 1.95 9.82 6.24
C VAL A 134 1.59 11.26 5.91
N VAL A 135 0.64 11.47 4.99
CA VAL A 135 0.15 12.81 4.61
C VAL A 135 -0.47 13.52 5.81
N TYR A 136 -1.33 12.84 6.58
CA TYR A 136 -1.91 13.38 7.80
C TYR A 136 -0.83 13.84 8.79
N HIS A 137 0.21 13.00 9.00
CA HIS A 137 1.33 13.35 9.88
C HIS A 137 2.06 14.62 9.41
N LEU A 138 2.37 14.73 8.11
CA LEU A 138 3.05 15.88 7.56
C LEU A 138 2.25 17.19 7.73
N PHE A 139 0.93 17.13 7.57
CA PHE A 139 0.07 18.29 7.79
C PHE A 139 -0.01 18.71 9.26
N THR A 140 -0.07 17.75 10.20
CA THR A 140 -0.11 18.05 11.64
C THR A 140 1.18 18.70 12.12
N VAL A 141 2.35 18.17 11.73
CA VAL A 141 3.65 18.74 12.09
C VAL A 141 3.79 20.17 11.56
N ARG A 142 3.44 20.40 10.29
CA ARG A 142 3.51 21.73 9.68
C ARG A 142 2.60 22.75 10.39
N SER A 143 1.43 22.31 10.82
CA SER A 143 0.47 23.17 11.54
C SER A 143 1.01 23.58 12.92
N GLU A 144 1.68 22.66 13.65
CA GLU A 144 2.29 22.93 14.95
C GLU A 144 3.49 23.90 14.83
N GLU A 145 4.34 23.70 13.82
CA GLU A 145 5.47 24.61 13.55
C GLU A 145 4.98 26.04 13.27
N HIS A 146 3.99 26.21 12.39
CA HIS A 146 3.45 27.52 12.07
C HIS A 146 2.79 28.21 13.28
N THR A 147 2.09 27.44 14.11
CA THR A 147 1.48 27.96 15.34
C THR A 147 2.54 28.41 16.35
N SER A 148 3.62 27.66 16.50
CA SER A 148 4.73 28.00 17.40
C SER A 148 5.49 29.25 16.93
N GLU A 149 5.69 29.43 15.64
CA GLU A 149 6.29 30.64 15.06
C GLU A 149 5.42 31.88 15.33
N LEU A 150 4.11 31.81 15.10
CA LEU A 150 3.18 32.92 15.38
C LEU A 150 3.15 33.28 16.87
N GLN A 151 3.23 32.29 17.78
CA GLN A 151 3.29 32.54 19.21
C GLN A 151 4.61 33.22 19.63
N SER A 152 5.73 32.86 18.99
CA SER A 152 7.01 33.48 19.24
C SER A 152 7.05 34.95 18.85
N LEU A 153 6.45 35.29 17.69
CA LEU A 153 6.34 36.66 17.19
C LEU A 153 5.43 37.56 18.05
N ARG A 154 4.44 36.99 18.74
CA ARG A 154 3.56 37.74 19.67
C ARG A 154 4.17 38.06 21.01
N ARG A 155 5.34 37.48 21.35
CA ARG A 155 6.05 37.72 22.63
C ARG A 155 7.14 38.79 22.54
N ILE A 156 7.35 39.35 21.35
CA ILE A 156 8.22 40.50 21.09
C ILE A 156 7.40 41.79 21.06
#